data_66dfd8933aae26f650bf65d5ef5419d4
#
_entry.id   66dfd8933aae26f650bf65d5ef5419d4
#
_cell.length_a   1.000
_cell.length_b   1.000
_cell.length_c   1.000
_cell.angle_alpha   90.00
_cell.angle_beta   90.00
_cell.angle_gamma   90.00
#
_symmetry.space_group_name_H-M   'P 1'
#
loop_
_entity.id
_entity.type
_entity.pdbx_description
1 polymer ?
#
loop_
_entity_poly.entity_id
_entity_poly.type
_entity_poly.pdbx_seq_one_letter_code
_entity_poly.pdbx_strand_id
1 'polypeptide(L)'
;MKKKKVVAIVSCPRSGSTLLELVLCAHSKCFGIGEAYLLFDPAKNRFDEVDQTRCTCNQIISECEFWKQFIIQLRSSGEESVYSKYSLLLDHCKKNTSADSVIIDSSKLLRSLEYWEKMPDIDLRVLFLVKDVRSWTVSQQDSYRRSNQYDFFQLLRKRGLFAIPSYLRRTSIANYIYWYWKNRRYSKFISEHKIPSIIVKYEDICLESKKTILRICDFIGFDFEKNMLDLENATSHNIFGNRMRFQSDKCKKISYDYRWFYKNDWVLPSLLLPLITRYNKRLYGRKISEKWEK
;
A
#
# COMPACT_ATOMS: atom_id res chain seq x y z
N MET A 1 -5.36 29.49 3.11
CA MET A 1 -4.16 28.64 3.32
C MET A 1 -4.05 27.60 2.21
N LYS A 2 -2.84 27.26 1.75
CA LYS A 2 -2.65 26.19 0.73
C LYS A 2 -2.96 24.84 1.36
N LYS A 3 -3.83 24.03 0.71
CA LYS A 3 -4.16 22.69 1.18
C LYS A 3 -2.93 21.78 1.21
N LYS A 4 -2.78 20.97 2.27
CA LYS A 4 -1.71 19.96 2.34
C LYS A 4 -2.01 18.82 1.38
N LYS A 5 -1.05 18.49 0.52
CA LYS A 5 -1.22 17.39 -0.44
C LYS A 5 -0.98 16.04 0.24
N VAL A 6 -1.92 15.13 0.07
CA VAL A 6 -1.84 13.73 0.55
C VAL A 6 -2.05 12.80 -0.62
N VAL A 7 -1.12 11.88 -0.82
CA VAL A 7 -1.20 10.83 -1.83
C VAL A 7 -1.40 9.50 -1.12
N ALA A 8 -2.58 8.93 -1.27
CA ALA A 8 -2.92 7.62 -0.72
C ALA A 8 -2.67 6.52 -1.76
N ILE A 9 -1.84 5.54 -1.41
CA ILE A 9 -1.63 4.34 -2.22
C ILE A 9 -2.62 3.28 -1.77
N VAL A 10 -3.61 2.97 -2.60
CA VAL A 10 -4.57 1.88 -2.36
C VAL A 10 -4.25 0.68 -3.25
N SER A 11 -4.23 -0.50 -2.67
CA SER A 11 -3.87 -1.73 -3.38
C SER A 11 -4.26 -2.99 -2.63
N CYS A 12 -4.31 -4.12 -3.32
CA CYS A 12 -4.20 -5.40 -2.64
C CYS A 12 -2.83 -5.52 -1.94
N PRO A 13 -2.74 -6.15 -0.76
CA PRO A 13 -1.45 -6.48 -0.17
C PRO A 13 -0.56 -7.19 -1.20
N ARG A 14 0.75 -6.97 -1.17
CA ARG A 14 1.75 -7.57 -2.10
C ARG A 14 1.65 -7.13 -3.57
N SER A 15 1.00 -6.02 -3.84
CA SER A 15 0.95 -5.43 -5.19
C SER A 15 2.14 -4.50 -5.51
N GLY A 16 3.12 -4.36 -4.62
CA GLY A 16 4.28 -3.49 -4.85
C GLY A 16 4.14 -2.08 -4.24
N SER A 17 3.20 -1.86 -3.32
CA SER A 17 3.01 -0.54 -2.68
C SER A 17 4.25 -0.03 -1.95
N THR A 18 5.03 -0.91 -1.32
CA THR A 18 6.31 -0.52 -0.70
C THR A 18 7.33 -0.05 -1.74
N LEU A 19 7.38 -0.69 -2.91
CA LEU A 19 8.22 -0.23 -4.02
C LEU A 19 7.77 1.15 -4.50
N LEU A 20 6.48 1.34 -4.76
CA LEU A 20 5.93 2.62 -5.20
C LEU A 20 6.17 3.72 -4.17
N GLU A 21 5.99 3.43 -2.89
CA GLU A 21 6.28 4.36 -1.81
C GLU A 21 7.76 4.78 -1.78
N LEU A 22 8.70 3.82 -1.90
CA LEU A 22 10.14 4.12 -1.96
C LEU A 22 10.48 4.99 -3.18
N VAL A 23 9.91 4.67 -4.34
CA VAL A 23 10.05 5.49 -5.56
C VAL A 23 9.61 6.93 -5.32
N LEU A 24 8.44 7.12 -4.71
CA LEU A 24 7.92 8.45 -4.42
C LEU A 24 8.75 9.17 -3.36
N CYS A 25 9.15 8.47 -2.29
CA CYS A 25 9.94 9.05 -1.20
C CYS A 25 11.41 9.33 -1.58
N ALA A 26 11.88 8.89 -2.75
CA ALA A 26 13.14 9.34 -3.31
C ALA A 26 13.06 10.75 -3.94
N HIS A 27 11.88 11.32 -4.08
CA HIS A 27 11.67 12.70 -4.51
C HIS A 27 11.78 13.65 -3.31
N SER A 28 12.49 14.78 -3.48
CA SER A 28 12.80 15.75 -2.42
C SER A 28 11.58 16.34 -1.69
N LYS A 29 10.42 16.42 -2.37
CA LYS A 29 9.15 16.94 -1.80
C LYS A 29 8.25 15.85 -1.22
N CYS A 30 8.57 14.56 -1.34
CA CYS A 30 7.72 13.49 -0.85
C CYS A 30 8.15 13.00 0.54
N PHE A 31 7.19 12.81 1.41
CA PHE A 31 7.41 12.33 2.75
C PHE A 31 6.51 11.12 3.04
N GLY A 32 7.12 9.94 3.22
CA GLY A 32 6.41 8.70 3.47
C GLY A 32 6.12 8.48 4.95
N ILE A 33 4.89 8.08 5.25
CA ILE A 33 4.44 7.72 6.60
C ILE A 33 4.14 6.22 6.76
N GLY A 34 4.33 5.45 5.68
CA GLY A 34 4.13 4.00 5.70
C GLY A 34 2.67 3.60 5.88
N GLU A 35 2.44 2.59 6.69
CA GLU A 35 1.13 2.09 7.06
C GLU A 35 0.67 2.71 8.40
N ALA A 36 0.73 4.04 8.54
CA ALA A 36 0.46 4.76 9.78
C ALA A 36 -0.93 4.50 10.37
N TYR A 37 -1.93 4.15 9.54
CA TYR A 37 -3.26 3.76 10.01
C TYR A 37 -3.24 2.61 11.01
N LEU A 38 -2.26 1.72 10.92
CA LEU A 38 -2.13 0.58 11.85
C LEU A 38 -1.85 1.00 13.30
N LEU A 39 -1.48 2.25 13.54
CA LEU A 39 -1.35 2.79 14.90
C LEU A 39 -2.70 2.91 15.61
N PHE A 40 -3.80 3.00 14.87
CA PHE A 40 -5.13 3.24 15.43
C PHE A 40 -6.26 2.51 14.68
N ASP A 41 -5.96 1.48 13.88
CA ASP A 41 -6.96 0.63 13.23
C ASP A 41 -7.75 -0.16 14.28
N PRO A 42 -9.08 0.04 14.42
CA PRO A 42 -9.88 -0.68 15.42
C PRO A 42 -9.83 -2.21 15.27
N ALA A 43 -9.55 -2.70 14.06
CA ALA A 43 -9.52 -4.13 13.76
C ALA A 43 -8.12 -4.76 13.85
N LYS A 44 -7.07 -3.96 13.71
CA LYS A 44 -5.67 -4.42 13.65
C LYS A 44 -4.72 -3.40 14.26
N ASN A 45 -5.08 -2.87 15.41
CA ASN A 45 -4.22 -1.93 16.12
C ASN A 45 -2.85 -2.56 16.40
N ARG A 46 -1.79 -1.85 16.05
CA ARG A 46 -0.41 -2.24 16.29
C ARG A 46 0.32 -1.20 17.14
N PHE A 47 -0.42 -0.41 17.89
CA PHE A 47 0.15 0.63 18.74
C PHE A 47 1.09 0.04 19.81
N ASP A 48 0.75 -1.13 20.36
CA ASP A 48 1.59 -1.81 21.36
C ASP A 48 2.94 -2.31 20.80
N GLU A 49 3.10 -2.29 19.47
CA GLU A 49 4.33 -2.72 18.82
C GLU A 49 5.34 -1.57 18.57
N VAL A 50 4.99 -0.31 18.91
CA VAL A 50 5.83 0.86 18.58
C VAL A 50 7.17 0.86 19.32
N ASP A 51 7.25 0.26 20.49
CA ASP A 51 8.46 0.14 21.29
C ASP A 51 9.36 -1.04 20.86
N GLN A 52 8.93 -1.84 19.90
CA GLN A 52 9.64 -3.02 19.38
C GLN A 52 9.87 -2.98 17.87
N THR A 53 9.12 -2.13 17.17
CA THR A 53 9.17 -2.05 15.70
C THR A 53 10.06 -0.88 15.26
N ARG A 54 10.88 -1.12 14.23
CA ARG A 54 11.74 -0.08 13.66
C ARG A 54 11.04 0.72 12.56
N CYS A 55 11.32 2.02 12.56
CA CYS A 55 11.10 2.94 11.46
C CYS A 55 12.15 2.73 10.35
N THR A 56 11.91 3.21 9.13
CA THR A 56 12.90 3.16 8.03
C THR A 56 14.19 3.95 8.32
N CYS A 57 14.18 4.89 9.27
CA CYS A 57 15.41 5.54 9.78
C CYS A 57 16.23 4.66 10.72
N ASN A 58 15.88 3.37 10.88
CA ASN A 58 16.49 2.37 11.77
C ASN A 58 16.29 2.59 13.29
N GLN A 59 15.68 3.69 13.72
CA GLN A 59 15.29 3.89 15.12
C GLN A 59 14.01 3.11 15.45
N ILE A 60 13.78 2.79 16.72
CA ILE A 60 12.50 2.28 17.22
C ILE A 60 11.42 3.37 16.98
N ILE A 61 10.17 2.99 16.67
CA ILE A 61 9.14 3.98 16.31
C ILE A 61 8.94 5.02 17.42
N SER A 62 8.87 4.58 18.68
CA SER A 62 8.70 5.48 19.82
C SER A 62 9.92 6.39 20.10
N GLU A 63 11.07 6.08 19.53
CA GLU A 63 12.32 6.86 19.65
C GLU A 63 12.62 7.64 18.37
N CYS A 64 11.96 7.33 17.27
CA CYS A 64 12.15 7.96 15.97
C CYS A 64 11.90 9.47 16.07
N GLU A 65 12.84 10.29 15.61
CA GLU A 65 12.79 11.73 15.67
C GLU A 65 11.47 12.31 15.12
N PHE A 66 10.95 11.73 14.02
CA PHE A 66 9.65 12.12 13.48
C PHE A 66 8.49 11.58 14.32
N TRP A 67 8.49 10.30 14.72
CA TRP A 67 7.31 9.67 15.35
C TRP A 67 7.19 9.89 16.85
N LYS A 68 8.31 10.15 17.56
CA LYS A 68 8.36 10.24 19.03
C LYS A 68 7.28 11.14 19.62
N GLN A 69 7.18 12.37 19.14
CA GLN A 69 6.20 13.34 19.66
C GLN A 69 4.77 12.93 19.34
N PHE A 70 4.52 12.36 18.16
CA PHE A 70 3.22 11.84 17.79
C PHE A 70 2.78 10.67 18.68
N ILE A 71 3.69 9.72 18.97
CA ILE A 71 3.41 8.60 19.86
C ILE A 71 3.11 9.07 21.29
N ILE A 72 3.84 10.05 21.80
CA ILE A 72 3.57 10.67 23.13
C ILE A 72 2.17 11.28 23.12
N GLN A 73 1.81 12.06 22.11
CA GLN A 73 0.48 12.64 21.99
C GLN A 73 -0.62 11.57 21.91
N LEU A 74 -0.43 10.51 21.14
CA LEU A 74 -1.40 9.40 21.07
C LEU A 74 -1.57 8.68 22.42
N ARG A 75 -0.49 8.55 23.22
CA ARG A 75 -0.55 7.96 24.57
C ARG A 75 -1.35 8.81 25.55
N SER A 76 -1.27 10.14 25.40
CA SER A 76 -1.95 11.09 26.29
C SER A 76 -3.39 11.40 25.86
N SER A 77 -3.77 11.13 24.61
CA SER A 77 -5.08 11.52 24.05
C SER A 77 -6.27 10.64 24.46
N GLY A 78 -6.02 9.54 25.20
CA GLY A 78 -7.08 8.65 25.67
C GLY A 78 -7.88 7.96 24.54
N GLU A 79 -9.18 7.73 24.78
CA GLU A 79 -10.10 7.07 23.81
C GLU A 79 -10.64 8.05 22.75
N GLU A 80 -9.76 8.72 22.02
CA GLU A 80 -10.18 9.56 20.92
C GLU A 80 -10.68 8.74 19.72
N SER A 81 -11.58 9.37 18.95
CA SER A 81 -12.06 8.78 17.70
C SER A 81 -10.93 8.59 16.71
N VAL A 82 -11.05 7.62 15.79
CA VAL A 82 -10.08 7.43 14.70
C VAL A 82 -9.94 8.71 13.85
N TYR A 83 -11.02 9.47 13.72
CA TYR A 83 -11.00 10.75 13.02
C TYR A 83 -10.09 11.77 13.71
N SER A 84 -10.20 11.93 15.04
CA SER A 84 -9.34 12.82 15.82
C SER A 84 -7.87 12.41 15.70
N LYS A 85 -7.56 11.11 15.72
CA LYS A 85 -6.20 10.59 15.53
C LYS A 85 -5.64 10.90 14.13
N TYR A 86 -6.49 10.87 13.09
CA TYR A 86 -6.09 11.33 11.74
C TYR A 86 -5.85 12.83 11.67
N SER A 87 -6.67 13.66 12.34
CA SER A 87 -6.42 15.09 12.45
C SER A 87 -5.09 15.37 13.13
N LEU A 88 -4.82 14.69 14.22
CA LEU A 88 -3.55 14.77 14.95
C LEU A 88 -2.35 14.38 14.08
N LEU A 89 -2.49 13.31 13.29
CA LEU A 89 -1.47 12.87 12.33
C LEU A 89 -1.23 13.93 11.26
N LEU A 90 -2.28 14.52 10.71
CA LEU A 90 -2.16 15.58 9.71
C LEU A 90 -1.45 16.80 10.26
N ASP A 91 -1.81 17.23 11.47
CA ASP A 91 -1.17 18.37 12.14
C ASP A 91 0.29 18.10 12.47
N HIS A 92 0.59 16.87 12.92
CA HIS A 92 1.95 16.43 13.14
C HIS A 92 2.78 16.47 11.85
N CYS A 93 2.24 15.96 10.74
CA CYS A 93 2.88 16.03 9.43
C CYS A 93 3.07 17.49 8.98
N LYS A 94 2.06 18.35 9.14
CA LYS A 94 2.17 19.78 8.77
C LYS A 94 3.28 20.52 9.54
N LYS A 95 3.48 20.18 10.82
CA LYS A 95 4.52 20.79 11.68
C LYS A 95 5.93 20.31 11.35
N ASN A 96 6.06 19.04 10.96
CA ASN A 96 7.36 18.38 10.81
C ASN A 96 7.81 18.18 9.36
N THR A 97 7.06 18.72 8.39
CA THR A 97 7.42 18.69 6.97
C THR A 97 7.22 20.07 6.34
N SER A 98 7.94 20.35 5.25
CA SER A 98 7.79 21.63 4.54
C SER A 98 6.35 21.84 4.02
N ALA A 99 5.95 23.09 3.87
CA ALA A 99 4.58 23.45 3.47
C ALA A 99 4.19 22.90 2.10
N ASP A 100 5.14 22.74 1.18
CA ASP A 100 4.97 22.22 -0.17
C ASP A 100 5.20 20.70 -0.27
N SER A 101 5.59 20.04 0.82
CA SER A 101 5.80 18.59 0.82
C SER A 101 4.49 17.81 0.65
N VAL A 102 4.60 16.65 0.01
CA VAL A 102 3.52 15.70 -0.26
C VAL A 102 3.63 14.53 0.71
N ILE A 103 2.58 14.27 1.48
CA ILE A 103 2.51 13.12 2.38
C ILE A 103 2.12 11.89 1.57
N ILE A 104 2.91 10.81 1.67
CA ILE A 104 2.63 9.53 1.03
C ILE A 104 2.15 8.54 2.08
N ASP A 105 0.88 8.14 2.00
CA ASP A 105 0.27 7.11 2.85
C ASP A 105 0.14 5.80 2.07
N SER A 106 0.81 4.76 2.52
CA SER A 106 0.74 3.42 1.94
C SER A 106 -0.05 2.42 2.78
N SER A 107 -0.97 2.88 3.60
CA SER A 107 -1.83 2.04 4.47
C SER A 107 -2.67 1.00 3.72
N LYS A 108 -2.93 1.19 2.44
CA LYS A 108 -3.63 0.24 1.52
C LYS A 108 -5.07 -0.08 1.93
N LEU A 109 -5.61 0.60 2.92
CA LEU A 109 -6.92 0.31 3.47
C LEU A 109 -7.95 1.32 2.98
N LEU A 110 -9.14 0.82 2.64
CA LEU A 110 -10.24 1.69 2.25
C LEU A 110 -10.64 2.64 3.39
N ARG A 111 -10.63 2.13 4.63
CA ARG A 111 -10.91 2.96 5.82
C ARG A 111 -9.94 4.13 5.98
N SER A 112 -8.64 3.91 5.70
CA SER A 112 -7.65 4.99 5.68
C SER A 112 -8.05 6.09 4.69
N LEU A 113 -8.47 5.69 3.48
CA LEU A 113 -8.93 6.61 2.45
C LEU A 113 -10.19 7.37 2.87
N GLU A 114 -11.15 6.70 3.52
CA GLU A 114 -12.38 7.30 4.07
C GLU A 114 -12.09 8.40 5.11
N TYR A 115 -11.07 8.21 5.93
CA TYR A 115 -10.65 9.23 6.89
C TYR A 115 -9.93 10.39 6.23
N TRP A 116 -9.00 10.13 5.31
CA TRP A 116 -8.34 11.20 4.56
C TRP A 116 -9.33 12.06 3.78
N GLU A 117 -10.32 11.46 3.13
CA GLU A 117 -11.34 12.19 2.37
C GLU A 117 -12.11 13.19 3.22
N LYS A 118 -12.36 12.85 4.50
CA LYS A 118 -13.09 13.69 5.44
C LYS A 118 -12.24 14.79 6.07
N MET A 119 -10.91 14.76 5.91
CA MET A 119 -10.04 15.77 6.50
C MET A 119 -10.19 17.11 5.78
N PRO A 120 -10.38 18.21 6.51
CA PRO A 120 -10.35 19.55 5.93
C PRO A 120 -8.92 19.88 5.47
N ASP A 121 -8.81 20.84 4.57
CA ASP A 121 -7.55 21.45 4.15
C ASP A 121 -6.51 20.49 3.56
N ILE A 122 -6.95 19.41 2.93
CA ILE A 122 -6.09 18.54 2.13
C ILE A 122 -6.46 18.54 0.65
N ASP A 123 -5.46 18.32 -0.22
CA ASP A 123 -5.59 17.91 -1.63
C ASP A 123 -5.30 16.42 -1.68
N LEU A 124 -6.37 15.61 -1.59
CA LEU A 124 -6.27 14.15 -1.61
C LEU A 124 -6.16 13.63 -3.03
N ARG A 125 -5.15 12.83 -3.31
CA ARG A 125 -4.96 12.12 -4.57
C ARG A 125 -4.73 10.65 -4.33
N VAL A 126 -5.25 9.79 -5.20
CA VAL A 126 -5.16 8.35 -5.04
C VAL A 126 -4.33 7.73 -6.16
N LEU A 127 -3.33 6.96 -5.78
CA LEU A 127 -2.64 6.04 -6.67
C LEU A 127 -3.25 4.64 -6.46
N PHE A 128 -4.11 4.23 -7.36
CA PHE A 128 -4.71 2.91 -7.32
C PHE A 128 -3.73 1.91 -7.95
N LEU A 129 -2.91 1.28 -7.11
CA LEU A 129 -1.87 0.34 -7.53
C LEU A 129 -2.46 -1.05 -7.73
N VAL A 130 -2.36 -1.56 -8.95
CA VAL A 130 -2.81 -2.89 -9.35
C VAL A 130 -1.62 -3.74 -9.79
N LYS A 131 -1.59 -5.00 -9.38
CA LYS A 131 -0.69 -6.04 -9.87
C LYS A 131 -1.51 -7.07 -10.62
N ASP A 132 -1.02 -7.59 -11.77
CA ASP A 132 -1.68 -8.66 -12.52
C ASP A 132 -2.09 -9.80 -11.61
N VAL A 133 -3.33 -10.28 -11.73
CA VAL A 133 -3.90 -11.27 -10.82
C VAL A 133 -3.08 -12.55 -10.76
N ARG A 134 -2.45 -12.95 -11.86
CA ARG A 134 -1.60 -14.15 -11.96
C ARG A 134 -0.33 -13.96 -11.12
N SER A 135 0.39 -12.88 -11.38
CA SER A 135 1.61 -12.49 -10.67
C SER A 135 1.33 -12.22 -9.18
N TRP A 136 0.19 -11.58 -8.90
CA TRP A 136 -0.25 -11.33 -7.53
C TRP A 136 -0.54 -12.63 -6.77
N THR A 137 -1.26 -13.59 -7.40
CA THR A 137 -1.59 -14.88 -6.80
C THR A 137 -0.34 -15.66 -6.44
N VAL A 138 0.63 -15.75 -7.34
CA VAL A 138 1.91 -16.40 -7.05
C VAL A 138 2.64 -15.74 -5.88
N SER A 139 2.68 -14.41 -5.85
CA SER A 139 3.29 -13.67 -4.74
C SER A 139 2.60 -13.93 -3.40
N GLN A 140 1.27 -14.10 -3.41
CA GLN A 140 0.48 -14.40 -2.22
C GLN A 140 0.70 -15.84 -1.76
N GLN A 141 0.69 -16.80 -2.68
CA GLN A 141 0.97 -18.21 -2.42
C GLN A 141 2.36 -18.41 -1.82
N ASP A 142 3.39 -17.75 -2.36
CA ASP A 142 4.75 -17.77 -1.81
C ASP A 142 4.83 -17.20 -0.40
N SER A 143 3.99 -16.22 -0.09
CA SER A 143 3.89 -15.70 1.28
C SER A 143 3.35 -16.75 2.26
N TYR A 144 2.32 -17.46 1.86
CA TYR A 144 1.75 -18.52 2.68
C TYR A 144 2.74 -19.67 2.88
N ARG A 145 3.45 -20.09 1.82
CA ARG A 145 4.49 -21.13 1.90
C ARG A 145 5.60 -20.75 2.88
N ARG A 146 6.11 -19.51 2.82
CA ARG A 146 7.18 -19.04 3.72
C ARG A 146 6.76 -18.91 5.18
N SER A 147 5.50 -18.68 5.44
CA SER A 147 4.97 -18.58 6.81
C SER A 147 4.49 -19.91 7.37
N ASN A 148 4.77 -21.04 6.72
CA ASN A 148 4.30 -22.39 7.05
C ASN A 148 2.77 -22.47 7.26
N GLN A 149 2.03 -21.56 6.65
CA GLN A 149 0.57 -21.49 6.79
C GLN A 149 -0.16 -22.49 5.88
N TYR A 150 0.60 -23.32 5.14
CA TYR A 150 0.05 -24.37 4.28
C TYR A 150 -0.03 -25.74 4.95
N ASP A 151 0.54 -25.92 6.12
CA ASP A 151 0.44 -27.20 6.81
C ASP A 151 -1.01 -27.39 7.33
N PHE A 152 -1.79 -28.06 6.50
CA PHE A 152 -3.19 -28.39 6.80
C PHE A 152 -3.31 -29.24 8.07
N PHE A 153 -2.40 -30.18 8.29
CA PHE A 153 -2.41 -31.05 9.48
C PHE A 153 -2.06 -30.27 10.74
N GLN A 154 -1.11 -29.35 10.67
CA GLN A 154 -0.83 -28.46 11.81
C GLN A 154 -2.00 -27.51 12.09
N LEU A 155 -2.65 -27.01 11.06
CA LEU A 155 -3.85 -26.19 11.18
C LEU A 155 -5.02 -26.99 11.79
N LEU A 156 -5.21 -28.22 11.34
CA LEU A 156 -6.24 -29.12 11.83
C LEU A 156 -6.01 -29.47 13.31
N ARG A 157 -4.76 -29.74 13.71
CA ARG A 157 -4.38 -29.96 15.13
C ARG A 157 -4.67 -28.74 16.02
N LYS A 158 -4.39 -27.52 15.52
CA LYS A 158 -4.58 -26.29 16.31
C LYS A 158 -6.02 -25.78 16.37
N ARG A 159 -6.84 -26.03 15.36
CA ARG A 159 -8.17 -25.41 15.17
C ARG A 159 -9.30 -26.39 14.89
N GLY A 160 -9.03 -27.69 14.86
CA GLY A 160 -10.02 -28.71 14.49
C GLY A 160 -10.65 -28.42 13.13
N LEU A 161 -11.95 -28.69 12.98
CA LEU A 161 -12.69 -28.45 11.73
C LEU A 161 -12.72 -26.98 11.28
N PHE A 162 -12.51 -26.01 12.18
CA PHE A 162 -12.37 -24.60 11.83
C PHE A 162 -11.09 -24.28 11.02
N ALA A 163 -10.18 -25.24 10.88
CA ALA A 163 -9.03 -25.14 9.97
C ALA A 163 -9.45 -25.12 8.50
N ILE A 164 -10.53 -25.83 8.13
CA ILE A 164 -10.96 -26.00 6.73
C ILE A 164 -11.28 -24.66 6.07
N PRO A 165 -12.14 -23.77 6.61
CA PRO A 165 -12.36 -22.46 6.01
C PRO A 165 -11.10 -21.61 5.94
N SER A 166 -10.22 -21.70 6.93
CA SER A 166 -8.94 -20.98 6.94
C SER A 166 -7.98 -21.48 5.85
N TYR A 167 -7.98 -22.76 5.56
CA TYR A 167 -7.19 -23.36 4.48
C TYR A 167 -7.77 -23.00 3.11
N LEU A 168 -9.08 -23.13 2.92
CA LEU A 168 -9.76 -22.78 1.66
C LEU A 168 -9.53 -21.32 1.25
N ARG A 169 -9.52 -20.39 2.21
CA ARG A 169 -9.19 -18.99 1.97
C ARG A 169 -7.78 -18.74 1.43
N ARG A 170 -6.89 -19.72 1.54
CA ARG A 170 -5.50 -19.63 1.07
C ARG A 170 -5.29 -20.28 -0.28
N THR A 171 -6.30 -20.90 -0.85
CA THR A 171 -6.23 -21.47 -2.20
C THR A 171 -6.04 -20.38 -3.26
N SER A 172 -5.48 -20.76 -4.40
CA SER A 172 -5.31 -19.85 -5.53
C SER A 172 -6.64 -19.34 -6.07
N ILE A 173 -7.70 -20.16 -6.02
CA ILE A 173 -9.07 -19.78 -6.43
C ILE A 173 -9.60 -18.69 -5.48
N ALA A 174 -9.49 -18.89 -4.17
CA ALA A 174 -9.91 -17.90 -3.19
C ALA A 174 -9.11 -16.58 -3.33
N ASN A 175 -7.83 -16.68 -3.66
CA ASN A 175 -7.00 -15.51 -3.94
C ASN A 175 -7.48 -14.72 -5.15
N TYR A 176 -7.86 -15.37 -6.24
CA TYR A 176 -8.45 -14.68 -7.40
C TYR A 176 -9.72 -13.95 -7.03
N ILE A 177 -10.62 -14.59 -6.28
CA ILE A 177 -11.88 -14.01 -5.81
C ILE A 177 -11.59 -12.81 -4.89
N TYR A 178 -10.68 -12.97 -3.92
CA TYR A 178 -10.27 -11.89 -3.01
C TYR A 178 -9.68 -10.70 -3.79
N TRP A 179 -8.76 -10.94 -4.74
CA TRP A 179 -8.16 -9.91 -5.58
C TRP A 179 -9.23 -9.14 -6.35
N TYR A 180 -10.18 -9.85 -6.98
CA TYR A 180 -11.28 -9.25 -7.73
C TYR A 180 -12.16 -8.35 -6.85
N TRP A 181 -12.68 -8.89 -5.75
CA TRP A 181 -13.56 -8.14 -4.85
C TRP A 181 -12.88 -6.93 -4.25
N LYS A 182 -11.61 -7.07 -3.86
CA LYS A 182 -10.86 -5.98 -3.26
C LYS A 182 -10.60 -4.85 -4.25
N ASN A 183 -10.12 -5.15 -5.46
CA ASN A 183 -9.89 -4.14 -6.48
C ASN A 183 -11.20 -3.50 -6.95
N ARG A 184 -12.27 -4.28 -7.09
CA ARG A 184 -13.60 -3.75 -7.43
C ARG A 184 -14.14 -2.80 -6.35
N ARG A 185 -13.94 -3.14 -5.08
CA ARG A 185 -14.35 -2.27 -3.95
C ARG A 185 -13.60 -0.95 -3.95
N TYR A 186 -12.29 -0.96 -4.17
CA TYR A 186 -11.52 0.28 -4.31
C TYR A 186 -11.98 1.11 -5.50
N SER A 187 -12.10 0.50 -6.66
CA SER A 187 -12.60 1.14 -7.88
C SER A 187 -13.94 1.82 -7.66
N LYS A 188 -14.88 1.09 -7.04
CA LYS A 188 -16.23 1.59 -6.75
C LYS A 188 -16.17 2.80 -5.81
N PHE A 189 -15.47 2.69 -4.68
CA PHE A 189 -15.34 3.77 -3.71
C PHE A 189 -14.75 5.04 -4.33
N ILE A 190 -13.62 4.92 -5.03
CA ILE A 190 -12.96 6.04 -5.68
C ILE A 190 -13.90 6.75 -6.67
N SER A 191 -14.66 5.98 -7.44
CA SER A 191 -15.62 6.51 -8.41
C SER A 191 -16.81 7.20 -7.74
N GLU A 192 -17.41 6.58 -6.72
CA GLU A 192 -18.57 7.12 -6.01
C GLU A 192 -18.24 8.44 -5.29
N HIS A 193 -17.06 8.53 -4.71
CA HIS A 193 -16.59 9.72 -3.98
C HIS A 193 -15.86 10.72 -4.90
N LYS A 194 -15.75 10.44 -6.21
CA LYS A 194 -15.11 11.31 -7.22
C LYS A 194 -13.69 11.77 -6.83
N ILE A 195 -12.95 10.90 -6.11
CA ILE A 195 -11.59 11.24 -5.65
C ILE A 195 -10.64 11.26 -6.85
N PRO A 196 -9.83 12.31 -7.03
CA PRO A 196 -8.81 12.37 -8.06
C PRO A 196 -7.88 11.15 -7.97
N SER A 197 -7.82 10.35 -9.03
CA SER A 197 -7.07 9.08 -8.99
C SER A 197 -6.53 8.67 -10.34
N ILE A 198 -5.42 7.94 -10.31
CA ILE A 198 -4.90 7.21 -11.48
C ILE A 198 -4.65 5.74 -11.13
N ILE A 199 -4.86 4.85 -12.13
CA ILE A 199 -4.43 3.46 -12.02
C ILE A 199 -2.93 3.39 -12.32
N VAL A 200 -2.18 2.80 -11.39
CA VAL A 200 -0.76 2.51 -11.53
C VAL A 200 -0.59 1.00 -11.57
N LYS A 201 0.09 0.47 -12.59
CA LYS A 201 0.36 -0.96 -12.71
C LYS A 201 1.75 -1.25 -12.16
N TYR A 202 1.85 -2.29 -11.33
CA TYR A 202 3.13 -2.75 -10.78
C TYR A 202 4.14 -3.07 -11.90
N GLU A 203 3.66 -3.71 -12.96
CA GLU A 203 4.46 -4.08 -14.10
C GLU A 203 5.02 -2.85 -14.84
N ASP A 204 4.21 -1.80 -15.01
CA ASP A 204 4.66 -0.56 -15.66
C ASP A 204 5.73 0.17 -14.81
N ILE A 205 5.60 0.12 -13.47
CA ILE A 205 6.65 0.66 -12.58
C ILE A 205 7.97 -0.06 -12.80
N CYS A 206 7.93 -1.38 -12.99
CA CYS A 206 9.15 -2.19 -13.10
C CYS A 206 9.74 -2.21 -14.51
N LEU A 207 8.92 -2.18 -15.54
CA LEU A 207 9.34 -2.38 -16.95
C LEU A 207 9.46 -1.06 -17.71
N GLU A 208 8.67 -0.05 -17.37
CA GLU A 208 8.66 1.28 -17.98
C GLU A 208 8.82 2.38 -16.90
N SER A 209 9.77 2.19 -15.96
CA SER A 209 9.90 2.97 -14.73
C SER A 209 9.84 4.48 -14.97
N LYS A 210 10.73 5.02 -15.82
CA LYS A 210 10.81 6.46 -16.07
C LYS A 210 9.49 7.03 -16.60
N LYS A 211 8.88 6.39 -17.58
CA LYS A 211 7.62 6.82 -18.19
C LYS A 211 6.48 6.79 -17.19
N THR A 212 6.40 5.74 -16.37
CA THR A 212 5.37 5.58 -15.36
C THR A 212 5.52 6.60 -14.24
N ILE A 213 6.75 6.84 -13.78
CA ILE A 213 7.04 7.81 -12.73
C ILE A 213 6.75 9.25 -13.21
N LEU A 214 7.14 9.62 -14.42
CA LEU A 214 6.81 10.93 -15.03
C LEU A 214 5.31 11.19 -14.98
N ARG A 215 4.47 10.22 -15.33
CA ARG A 215 3.01 10.33 -15.30
C ARG A 215 2.45 10.44 -13.89
N ILE A 216 3.06 9.76 -12.93
CA ILE A 216 2.68 9.89 -11.52
C ILE A 216 3.05 11.29 -11.02
N CYS A 217 4.22 11.81 -11.37
CA CYS A 217 4.66 13.15 -11.01
C CYS A 217 3.71 14.22 -11.57
N ASP A 218 3.36 14.13 -12.86
CA ASP A 218 2.39 15.01 -13.51
C ASP A 218 1.03 14.97 -12.79
N PHE A 219 0.52 13.78 -12.49
CA PHE A 219 -0.72 13.62 -11.75
C PHE A 219 -0.66 14.23 -10.34
N ILE A 220 0.46 14.08 -9.62
CA ILE A 220 0.65 14.67 -8.29
C ILE A 220 0.93 16.17 -8.36
N GLY A 221 1.48 16.66 -9.47
CA GLY A 221 1.79 18.07 -9.71
C GLY A 221 3.14 18.48 -9.11
N PHE A 222 4.18 17.72 -9.42
CA PHE A 222 5.59 18.06 -9.20
C PHE A 222 6.47 17.51 -10.33
N ASP A 223 7.68 18.04 -10.46
CA ASP A 223 8.62 17.64 -11.50
C ASP A 223 9.27 16.28 -11.16
N PHE A 224 9.67 15.55 -12.18
CA PHE A 224 10.39 14.30 -12.03
C PHE A 224 11.82 14.54 -11.54
N GLU A 225 12.27 13.81 -10.54
CA GLU A 225 13.65 13.77 -10.07
C GLU A 225 14.32 12.44 -10.43
N LYS A 226 15.58 12.51 -10.91
CA LYS A 226 16.34 11.31 -11.31
C LYS A 226 16.50 10.30 -10.14
N ASN A 227 16.58 10.80 -8.92
CA ASN A 227 16.67 9.97 -7.70
C ASN A 227 15.48 9.00 -7.53
N MET A 228 14.33 9.29 -8.14
CA MET A 228 13.17 8.39 -8.13
C MET A 228 13.41 7.06 -8.86
N LEU A 229 14.46 6.98 -9.68
CA LEU A 229 14.91 5.73 -10.33
C LEU A 229 15.97 4.99 -9.52
N ASP A 230 16.57 5.67 -8.54
CA ASP A 230 17.58 5.13 -7.64
C ASP A 230 17.08 5.24 -6.18
N LEU A 231 16.70 4.10 -5.63
CA LEU A 231 16.02 4.04 -4.33
C LEU A 231 16.97 4.13 -3.11
N GLU A 232 18.27 4.30 -3.32
CA GLU A 232 19.27 4.36 -2.24
C GLU A 232 19.06 5.56 -1.31
N ASN A 233 18.55 6.66 -1.83
CA ASN A 233 18.40 7.93 -1.14
C ASN A 233 16.97 8.25 -0.69
N ALA A 234 16.07 7.25 -0.66
CA ALA A 234 14.69 7.47 -0.21
C ALA A 234 14.67 7.82 1.29
N THR A 235 14.46 9.09 1.59
CA THR A 235 14.28 9.59 2.96
C THR A 235 12.83 9.46 3.36
N SER A 236 12.53 8.61 4.33
CA SER A 236 11.17 8.44 4.81
C SER A 236 11.15 7.91 6.24
N HIS A 237 10.09 8.21 6.96
CA HIS A 237 9.85 7.65 8.28
C HIS A 237 8.70 6.64 8.23
N ASN A 238 8.80 5.69 7.28
CA ASN A 238 7.78 4.67 7.08
C ASN A 238 7.73 3.71 8.25
N ILE A 239 6.53 3.50 8.77
CA ILE A 239 6.27 2.54 9.83
C ILE A 239 5.41 1.39 9.30
N PHE A 240 5.60 0.22 9.88
CA PHE A 240 4.92 -1.04 9.50
C PHE A 240 5.16 -1.44 8.03
N GLY A 241 4.32 -2.33 7.48
CA GLY A 241 4.44 -2.77 6.10
C GLY A 241 5.48 -3.86 5.84
N ASN A 242 5.97 -3.97 4.61
CA ASN A 242 6.84 -5.06 4.19
C ASN A 242 8.29 -4.86 4.67
N ARG A 243 8.93 -5.93 5.18
CA ARG A 243 10.36 -5.96 5.57
C ARG A 243 11.32 -5.57 4.45
N MET A 244 10.89 -5.59 3.19
CA MET A 244 11.68 -5.14 2.03
C MET A 244 12.27 -3.72 2.23
N ARG A 245 11.58 -2.86 2.95
CA ARG A 245 12.02 -1.49 3.28
C ARG A 245 13.35 -1.41 4.04
N PHE A 246 13.78 -2.51 4.68
CA PHE A 246 15.06 -2.60 5.41
C PHE A 246 16.14 -3.41 4.67
N GLN A 247 15.82 -3.98 3.50
CA GLN A 247 16.75 -4.81 2.73
C GLN A 247 17.49 -3.93 1.72
N SER A 248 18.63 -3.37 2.15
CA SER A 248 19.45 -2.48 1.33
C SER A 248 19.67 -2.97 -0.10
N ASP A 249 19.96 -4.26 -0.29
CA ASP A 249 20.29 -4.81 -1.62
C ASP A 249 19.09 -4.98 -2.56
N LYS A 250 17.89 -5.17 -2.01
CA LYS A 250 16.65 -5.32 -2.80
C LYS A 250 15.90 -4.00 -3.04
N CYS A 251 16.21 -2.98 -2.23
CA CYS A 251 15.63 -1.65 -2.36
C CYS A 251 16.40 -0.75 -3.32
N LYS A 252 17.60 -1.15 -3.75
CA LYS A 252 18.47 -0.32 -4.59
C LYS A 252 18.02 -0.20 -6.04
N LYS A 253 17.33 -1.21 -6.57
CA LYS A 253 16.91 -1.22 -7.99
C LYS A 253 15.46 -1.64 -8.14
N ILE A 254 14.75 -0.94 -9.01
CA ILE A 254 13.43 -1.34 -9.46
C ILE A 254 13.58 -2.62 -10.28
N SER A 255 13.03 -3.74 -9.81
CA SER A 255 13.11 -5.03 -10.48
C SER A 255 11.75 -5.71 -10.58
N TYR A 256 11.50 -6.36 -11.71
CA TYR A 256 10.26 -7.09 -11.93
C TYR A 256 10.29 -8.48 -11.31
N ASP A 257 9.17 -8.90 -10.74
CA ASP A 257 9.00 -10.22 -10.14
C ASP A 257 8.56 -11.25 -11.19
N TYR A 258 9.51 -11.95 -11.80
CA TYR A 258 9.28 -12.95 -12.86
C TYR A 258 8.79 -14.32 -12.34
N ARG A 259 8.65 -14.54 -11.03
CA ARG A 259 8.36 -15.86 -10.45
C ARG A 259 7.09 -16.51 -10.99
N TRP A 260 6.10 -15.74 -11.39
CA TRP A 260 4.85 -16.26 -11.90
C TRP A 260 4.99 -16.97 -13.28
N PHE A 261 6.05 -16.70 -14.05
CA PHE A 261 6.34 -17.42 -15.28
C PHE A 261 6.72 -18.89 -15.04
N TYR A 262 7.30 -19.18 -13.87
CA TYR A 262 7.82 -20.52 -13.53
C TYR A 262 6.92 -21.27 -12.54
N LYS A 263 5.75 -20.74 -12.20
CA LYS A 263 4.81 -21.30 -11.23
C LYS A 263 3.41 -21.40 -11.81
N ASN A 264 2.71 -22.49 -11.47
CA ASN A 264 1.41 -22.84 -12.03
C ASN A 264 0.22 -22.46 -11.13
N ASP A 265 0.45 -21.79 -10.00
CA ASP A 265 -0.60 -21.42 -9.03
C ASP A 265 -1.76 -20.62 -9.64
N TRP A 266 -1.52 -19.92 -10.73
CA TRP A 266 -2.47 -19.05 -11.41
C TRP A 266 -3.24 -19.74 -12.57
N VAL A 267 -2.79 -20.90 -13.04
CA VAL A 267 -3.33 -21.55 -14.25
C VAL A 267 -4.77 -21.99 -14.02
N LEU A 268 -4.99 -22.85 -13.02
CA LEU A 268 -6.32 -23.38 -12.70
C LEU A 268 -7.36 -22.27 -12.42
N PRO A 269 -7.09 -21.28 -11.54
CA PRO A 269 -8.07 -20.21 -11.33
C PRO A 269 -8.28 -19.33 -12.57
N SER A 270 -7.29 -19.15 -13.45
CA SER A 270 -7.48 -18.43 -14.72
C SER A 270 -8.47 -19.12 -15.66
N LEU A 271 -8.48 -20.44 -15.66
CA LEU A 271 -9.42 -21.25 -16.46
C LEU A 271 -10.83 -21.26 -15.85
N LEU A 272 -10.90 -21.45 -14.53
CA LEU A 272 -12.20 -21.59 -13.84
C LEU A 272 -12.91 -20.23 -13.61
N LEU A 273 -12.19 -19.11 -13.61
CA LEU A 273 -12.71 -17.78 -13.29
C LEU A 273 -12.50 -16.76 -14.44
N PRO A 274 -13.07 -17.02 -15.64
CA PRO A 274 -12.84 -16.17 -16.81
C PRO A 274 -13.32 -14.72 -16.62
N LEU A 275 -14.35 -14.50 -15.80
CA LEU A 275 -14.81 -13.13 -15.47
C LEU A 275 -13.75 -12.32 -14.75
N ILE A 276 -13.00 -12.94 -13.83
CA ILE A 276 -11.91 -12.27 -13.10
C ILE A 276 -10.74 -11.99 -14.05
N THR A 277 -10.41 -12.95 -14.92
CA THR A 277 -9.38 -12.77 -15.95
C THR A 277 -9.76 -11.63 -16.92
N ARG A 278 -11.04 -11.52 -17.30
CA ARG A 278 -11.55 -10.42 -18.14
C ARG A 278 -11.47 -9.09 -17.39
N TYR A 279 -11.83 -9.05 -16.10
CA TYR A 279 -11.70 -7.86 -15.27
C TYR A 279 -10.23 -7.40 -15.16
N ASN A 280 -9.30 -8.34 -14.93
CA ASN A 280 -7.87 -8.06 -14.94
C ASN A 280 -7.44 -7.40 -16.26
N LYS A 281 -7.82 -8.00 -17.41
CA LYS A 281 -7.53 -7.41 -18.74
C LYS A 281 -8.10 -6.00 -18.89
N ARG A 282 -9.30 -5.72 -18.38
CA ARG A 282 -9.90 -4.37 -18.42
C ARG A 282 -9.11 -3.36 -17.58
N LEU A 283 -8.66 -3.73 -16.38
CA LEU A 283 -7.81 -2.85 -15.55
C LEU A 283 -6.48 -2.54 -16.26
N TYR A 284 -5.92 -3.52 -16.97
CA TYR A 284 -4.66 -3.36 -17.71
C TYR A 284 -4.83 -2.67 -19.07
N GLY A 285 -5.97 -2.80 -19.71
CA GLY A 285 -6.27 -2.13 -20.99
C GLY A 285 -6.63 -0.66 -20.85
N ARG A 286 -7.00 -0.20 -19.66
CA ARG A 286 -7.28 1.23 -19.44
C ARG A 286 -5.99 2.03 -19.50
N LYS A 287 -5.96 3.01 -20.41
CA LYS A 287 -4.93 4.04 -20.40
C LYS A 287 -5.10 4.84 -19.09
N ILE A 288 -4.00 5.23 -18.47
CA ILE A 288 -3.99 5.92 -17.17
C ILE A 288 -4.63 7.32 -17.26
N SER A 289 -4.82 7.86 -18.47
CA SER A 289 -5.47 9.14 -18.74
C SER A 289 -7.01 9.09 -18.72
N GLU A 290 -7.60 7.91 -18.66
CA GLU A 290 -9.06 7.82 -18.55
C GLU A 290 -9.45 8.09 -17.11
N LYS A 291 -9.85 9.34 -16.82
CA LYS A 291 -10.68 9.68 -15.65
C LYS A 291 -11.82 8.66 -15.60
N TRP A 292 -12.23 8.27 -14.39
CA TRP A 292 -13.41 7.45 -14.17
C TRP A 292 -14.66 8.20 -14.67
N GLU A 293 -14.81 8.31 -15.98
CA GLU A 293 -16.05 8.76 -16.58
C GLU A 293 -16.90 7.52 -16.86
N LYS A 294 -17.96 7.41 -16.03
CA LYS A 294 -19.16 6.53 -16.07
C LYS A 294 -18.95 5.02 -16.10
#